data_c9a48204270410f0e927707209e96f6d
#
_entry.id   c9a48204270410f0e927707209e96f6d
#
_cell.length_a   1.000
_cell.length_b   1.000
_cell.length_c   1.000
_cell.angle_alpha   90.00
_cell.angle_beta   90.00
_cell.angle_gamma   90.00
#
_symmetry.space_group_name_H-M   'P 1'
#
loop_
_entity.id
_entity.type
_entity.pdbx_description
1 polymer ?
#
loop_
_entity_poly.entity_id
_entity_poly.type
_entity_poly.pdbx_seq_one_letter_code
_entity_poly.pdbx_strand_id
1 'polypeptide(L)' 'MILVTRINKVSQFYVNEDLIEVIEETPDTILTLNTGKKMAIMESAIEVVEKIRSEKIRIKLATEF' A
#
# COMPACT_ATOMS: atom_id res chain seq x y z
N MET A 1 0.94 -3.00 -7.98
CA MET A 1 2.07 -2.56 -7.13
C MET A 1 1.92 -1.11 -6.77
N ILE A 2 2.01 -0.78 -5.49
CA ILE A 2 1.97 0.60 -5.03
C ILE A 2 3.30 0.98 -4.42
N LEU A 3 3.68 2.25 -4.55
CA LEU A 3 4.94 2.77 -4.02
C LEU A 3 4.68 3.40 -2.66
N VAL A 4 5.40 2.95 -1.65
CA VAL A 4 5.28 3.49 -0.29
C VAL A 4 6.67 3.77 0.28
N THR A 5 6.71 4.56 1.35
CA THR A 5 7.96 5.01 1.97
C THR A 5 8.11 4.38 3.35
N ARG A 6 9.23 3.69 3.57
CA ARG A 6 9.53 3.05 4.84
C ARG A 6 9.81 4.12 5.90
N ILE A 7 9.19 3.98 7.07
CA ILE A 7 9.24 5.03 8.09
C ILE A 7 10.64 5.20 8.71
N ASN A 8 11.37 4.10 8.89
CA ASN A 8 12.66 4.15 9.59
C ASN A 8 13.83 4.59 8.71
N LYS A 9 13.75 4.37 7.41
CA LYS A 9 14.89 4.61 6.52
C LYS A 9 14.60 5.61 5.41
N VAL A 10 13.42 6.18 5.40
CA VAL A 10 12.98 7.12 4.37
C VAL A 10 13.27 6.58 2.98
N SER A 11 13.25 5.28 2.81
CA SER A 11 13.47 4.63 1.52
C SER A 11 12.13 4.16 0.97
N GLN A 12 11.99 4.23 -0.34
CA GLN A 12 10.76 3.83 -1.00
C GLN A 12 10.86 2.38 -1.48
N PHE A 13 9.73 1.70 -1.52
CA PHE A 13 9.66 0.34 -2.03
C PHE A 13 8.27 0.09 -2.58
N TYR A 14 8.18 -0.90 -3.47
CA TYR A 14 6.90 -1.30 -4.03
C TYR A 14 6.34 -2.47 -3.23
N VAL A 15 5.03 -2.45 -3.02
CA VAL A 15 4.35 -3.54 -2.36
C VAL A 15 3.20 -3.99 -3.24
N ASN A 16 2.97 -5.31 -3.29
CA ASN A 16 1.84 -5.87 -4.01
C ASN A 16 0.58 -5.65 -3.17
N GLU A 17 -0.30 -4.79 -3.64
CA GLU A 17 -1.51 -4.43 -2.90
C GLU A 17 -2.42 -5.63 -2.66
N ASP A 18 -2.35 -6.64 -3.50
CA ASP A 18 -3.17 -7.84 -3.32
C ASP A 18 -2.75 -8.68 -2.12
N LEU A 19 -1.55 -8.43 -1.59
CA LEU A 19 -1.06 -9.14 -0.41
C LEU A 19 -1.40 -8.41 0.89
N ILE A 20 -1.91 -7.19 0.81
CA ILE A 20 -2.24 -6.39 1.99
C ILE A 20 -3.57 -6.89 2.56
N GLU A 21 -3.54 -7.33 3.82
CA GLU A 21 -4.71 -7.80 4.51
C GLU A 21 -5.35 -6.73 5.38
N VAL A 22 -4.51 -5.96 6.09
CA VAL A 22 -4.99 -4.94 7.02
C VAL A 22 -4.16 -3.68 6.90
N ILE A 23 -4.82 -2.53 6.97
CA ILE A 23 -4.17 -1.22 7.03
C ILE A 23 -4.64 -0.54 8.31
N GLU A 24 -3.69 -0.20 9.20
CA GLU A 24 -3.99 0.46 10.45
C GLU A 24 -3.18 1.75 10.56
N GLU A 25 -3.70 2.72 11.28
CA GLU A 25 -2.99 3.99 11.49
C GLU A 25 -3.15 4.43 12.94
N THR A 26 -2.23 3.94 13.82
CA THR A 26 -2.28 4.23 15.27
C THR A 26 -0.90 4.08 15.91
N PRO A 27 -0.08 5.12 15.99
CA PRO A 27 -0.17 6.39 15.28
C PRO A 27 0.38 6.31 13.86
N ASP A 28 1.27 5.34 13.59
CA ASP A 28 1.87 5.17 12.27
C ASP A 28 1.02 4.25 11.42
N THR A 29 1.15 4.39 10.11
CA THR A 29 0.46 3.51 9.19
C THR A 29 1.19 2.17 9.14
N ILE A 30 0.49 1.11 9.47
CA ILE A 30 1.02 -0.25 9.46
C ILE A 30 0.29 -1.07 8.41
N LEU A 31 1.04 -1.63 7.48
CA LEU A 31 0.50 -2.57 6.50
C LEU A 31 0.77 -3.98 6.98
N THR A 32 -0.27 -4.78 7.10
CA THR A 32 -0.13 -6.19 7.46
C THR A 32 -0.41 -7.02 6.22
N LEU A 33 0.57 -7.80 5.80
CA LEU A 33 0.42 -8.67 4.64
C LEU A 33 -0.22 -9.99 5.05
N ASN A 34 -0.76 -10.72 4.07
CA ASN A 34 -1.40 -12.00 4.33
C ASN A 34 -0.41 -13.08 4.82
N THR A 35 0.88 -12.82 4.71
CA THR A 35 1.92 -13.70 5.26
C THR A 35 2.17 -13.44 6.74
N GLY A 36 1.52 -12.40 7.31
CA GLY A 36 1.75 -11.97 8.68
C GLY A 36 2.82 -10.91 8.83
N LYS A 37 3.53 -10.57 7.76
CA LYS A 37 4.56 -9.54 7.81
C LYS A 37 3.92 -8.17 7.96
N LYS A 38 4.50 -7.34 8.84
CA LYS A 38 4.03 -5.98 9.08
C LYS A 38 5.09 -4.97 8.68
N MET A 39 4.63 -3.85 8.13
CA MET A 39 5.52 -2.78 7.66
C MET A 39 4.97 -1.43 8.08
N ALA A 40 5.82 -0.60 8.70
CA ALA A 40 5.45 0.78 9.06
C ALA A 40 5.89 1.70 7.93
N ILE A 41 4.96 2.53 7.46
CA ILE A 41 5.20 3.43 6.33
C ILE A 41 4.81 4.85 6.69
N MET A 42 5.28 5.81 5.89
CA MET A 42 5.03 7.23 6.12
C MET A 42 3.69 7.70 5.57
N GLU A 43 3.19 7.05 4.52
CA GLU A 43 1.91 7.43 3.92
C GLU A 43 0.77 7.18 4.89
N SER A 44 -0.29 8.01 4.81
CA SER A 44 -1.48 7.80 5.62
C SER A 44 -2.27 6.62 5.08
N ALA A 45 -3.18 6.07 5.91
CA ALA A 45 -4.03 4.97 5.47
C ALA A 45 -4.88 5.37 4.26
N ILE A 46 -5.37 6.61 4.25
CA ILE A 46 -6.17 7.11 3.13
C ILE A 46 -5.33 7.18 1.86
N GLU A 47 -4.08 7.63 1.96
CA GLU A 47 -3.19 7.67 0.82
C GLU A 47 -2.95 6.28 0.23
N VAL A 48 -2.78 5.29 1.11
CA VAL A 48 -2.60 3.91 0.65
C VAL A 48 -3.84 3.42 -0.09
N VAL A 49 -5.01 3.67 0.47
CA VAL A 49 -6.28 3.27 -0.15
C VAL A 49 -6.43 3.93 -1.52
N GLU A 50 -6.08 5.22 -1.62
CA GLU A 50 -6.16 5.93 -2.90
C GLU A 50 -5.18 5.36 -3.92
N LYS A 51 -3.98 5.00 -3.50
CA LYS A 51 -2.99 4.37 -4.39
C LYS A 51 -3.50 3.03 -4.92
N ILE A 52 -4.10 2.23 -4.05
CA ILE A 52 -4.67 0.93 -4.44
C ILE A 52 -5.80 1.13 -5.43
N ARG A 53 -6.68 2.07 -5.16
CA ARG A 53 -7.82 2.36 -6.04
C ARG A 53 -7.35 2.82 -7.42
N SER A 54 -6.38 3.71 -7.48
CA SER A 54 -5.84 4.19 -8.74
C SER A 54 -5.22 3.07 -9.56
N GLU A 55 -4.49 2.18 -8.90
CA GLU A 55 -3.86 1.06 -9.59
C GLU A 55 -4.90 0.12 -10.19
N LYS A 56 -5.94 -0.19 -9.42
CA LYS A 56 -7.00 -1.09 -9.89
C LYS A 56 -7.80 -0.48 -11.04
N ILE A 57 -8.10 0.82 -10.96
CA ILE A 57 -8.80 1.50 -12.05
C ILE A 57 -7.97 1.48 -13.31
N ARG A 58 -6.67 1.72 -13.19
CA ARG A 58 -5.77 1.74 -14.34
C ARG A 58 -5.71 0.38 -15.01
N ILE A 59 -5.62 -0.70 -14.22
CA ILE A 59 -5.58 -2.05 -14.73
C ILE A 59 -6.89 -2.37 -15.46
N LYS A 60 -8.01 -1.98 -14.86
CA LYS A 60 -9.32 -2.24 -15.44
C LYS A 60 -9.48 -1.54 -16.78
N LEU A 61 -9.07 -0.28 -16.87
CA LEU A 61 -9.15 0.46 -18.12
C LEU A 61 -8.29 -0.16 -19.21
N ALA A 62 -7.10 -0.61 -18.83
CA ALA A 62 -6.22 -1.27 -19.79
C ALA A 62 -6.82 -2.55 -20.33
N THR A 63 -7.60 -3.26 -19.52
CA THR A 63 -8.21 -4.51 -19.92
C THR A 63 -9.38 -4.30 -20.89
N GLU A 64 -10.03 -3.16 -20.83
CA GLU A 64 -11.18 -2.87 -21.66
C GLU A 64 -10.80 -2.47 -23.09
N PHE A 65 -9.55 -2.17 -23.32
CA PHE A 65 -9.04 -1.81 -24.64
C PHE A 65 -8.30 -2.97 -25.29
#